data_5852d81d79e6b823c20f3b429c7ea93f
#
_entry.id   5852d81d79e6b823c20f3b429c7ea93f
#
_cell.length_a   1.000
_cell.length_b   1.000
_cell.length_c   1.000
_cell.angle_alpha   90.00
_cell.angle_beta   90.00
_cell.angle_gamma   90.00
#
_symmetry.space_group_name_H-M   'P 1'
#
loop_
_entity.id
_entity.type
_entity.pdbx_description
1 polymer ?
#
loop_
_entity_poly.entity_id
_entity_poly.type
_entity_poly.pdbx_seq_one_letter_code
_entity_poly.pdbx_strand_id
1 'polypeptide(L)'
;MANFLHQHDLPDDIDLGPVFAIDTETMGLNLTRDRLCVVQVSSGNGDAHVIQMPQRAQPGVSPFAGSGIQLAPNLSKQLADPSRLKLMHFARFDIASVYAYLGVLMTNVYCTKLASRMIRTSTDRHGLRDLCKEFLSVEISKVQQTSDWGAPELSKEQVDYAASDVLYLHW
;
A
#
# COMPACT_ATOMS: atom_id res chain seq x y z
N MET A 1 -1.92 19.08 -0.81
CA MET A 1 -1.42 17.72 -1.13
C MET A 1 0.04 17.67 -0.79
N ALA A 2 0.40 16.86 0.16
CA ALA A 2 1.79 16.63 0.54
C ALA A 2 2.07 15.12 0.60
N ASN A 3 3.29 14.73 0.17
CA ASN A 3 3.76 13.36 0.27
C ASN A 3 4.80 13.29 1.38
N PHE A 4 4.54 12.50 2.41
CA PHE A 4 5.42 12.35 3.57
C PHE A 4 6.10 10.99 3.51
N LEU A 5 7.43 10.97 3.59
CA LEU A 5 8.22 9.74 3.73
C LEU A 5 8.51 9.49 5.21
N HIS A 6 8.15 8.32 5.68
CA HIS A 6 8.42 7.84 7.04
C HIS A 6 9.33 6.62 7.01
N GLN A 7 10.18 6.50 8.02
CA GLN A 7 11.07 5.35 8.17
C GLN A 7 10.49 4.39 9.20
N HIS A 8 10.30 3.14 8.80
CA HIS A 8 9.94 1.97 9.61
C HIS A 8 8.52 1.91 10.14
N ASP A 9 7.85 3.02 10.44
CA ASP A 9 6.47 3.04 10.96
C ASP A 9 5.77 4.36 10.60
N LEU A 10 4.46 4.37 10.75
CA LEU A 10 3.65 5.58 10.72
C LEU A 10 3.80 6.30 12.07
N PRO A 11 3.98 7.64 12.11
CA PRO A 11 3.95 8.41 13.36
C PRO A 11 2.68 8.15 14.18
N ASP A 12 2.81 8.15 15.49
CA ASP A 12 1.73 7.79 16.43
C ASP A 12 0.62 8.82 16.53
N ASP A 13 0.90 10.05 16.13
CA ASP A 13 -0.06 11.17 16.04
C ASP A 13 -0.88 11.18 14.74
N ILE A 14 -0.58 10.28 13.78
CA ILE A 14 -1.32 10.17 12.52
C ILE A 14 -2.45 9.16 12.65
N ASP A 15 -3.67 9.66 12.62
CA ASP A 15 -4.89 8.86 12.52
C ASP A 15 -5.43 8.89 11.07
N LEU A 16 -5.51 7.71 10.44
CA LEU A 16 -6.01 7.57 9.06
C LEU A 16 -7.54 7.64 8.96
N GLY A 17 -8.24 7.73 10.10
CA GLY A 17 -9.69 7.81 10.14
C GLY A 17 -10.42 6.50 9.82
N PRO A 18 -11.77 6.56 9.69
CA PRO A 18 -12.60 5.37 9.51
C PRO A 18 -12.48 4.74 8.12
N VAL A 19 -12.02 5.51 7.13
CA VAL A 19 -11.81 5.06 5.74
C VAL A 19 -10.46 5.57 5.27
N PHE A 20 -9.60 4.69 4.80
CA PHE A 20 -8.30 5.09 4.23
C PHE A 20 -7.90 4.19 3.07
N ALA A 21 -7.13 4.77 2.14
CA ALA A 21 -6.53 4.07 1.04
C ALA A 21 -5.20 3.44 1.45
N ILE A 22 -4.88 2.28 0.88
CA ILE A 22 -3.58 1.60 1.08
C ILE A 22 -3.17 0.88 -0.20
N ASP A 23 -1.86 0.88 -0.45
CA ASP A 23 -1.19 0.09 -1.47
C ASP A 23 0.20 -0.31 -0.98
N THR A 24 0.88 -1.23 -1.67
CA THR A 24 2.19 -1.75 -1.23
C THR A 24 3.17 -1.91 -2.38
N GLU A 25 4.47 -1.69 -2.08
CA GLU A 25 5.56 -2.00 -2.99
C GLU A 25 6.48 -3.08 -2.41
N THR A 26 6.87 -4.03 -3.24
CA THR A 26 7.69 -5.18 -2.87
C THR A 26 8.90 -5.32 -3.80
N MET A 27 9.90 -6.12 -3.41
CA MET A 27 11.03 -6.44 -4.31
C MET A 27 10.64 -7.30 -5.52
N GLY A 28 9.41 -7.85 -5.53
CA GLY A 28 8.88 -8.69 -6.59
C GLY A 28 7.61 -9.41 -6.13
N LEU A 29 7.17 -10.42 -6.88
CA LEU A 29 5.85 -11.04 -6.69
C LEU A 29 5.88 -12.35 -5.89
N ASN A 30 7.05 -12.81 -5.45
CA ASN A 30 7.18 -14.03 -4.66
C ASN A 30 7.23 -13.70 -3.16
N LEU A 31 6.12 -13.86 -2.44
CA LEU A 31 5.96 -13.49 -1.03
C LEU A 31 6.92 -14.22 -0.06
N THR A 32 7.53 -15.32 -0.47
CA THR A 32 8.51 -16.04 0.36
C THR A 32 9.95 -15.54 0.17
N ARG A 33 10.22 -14.84 -0.92
CA ARG A 33 11.54 -14.31 -1.30
C ARG A 33 11.56 -12.78 -1.27
N ASP A 34 10.51 -12.18 -1.84
CA ASP A 34 10.47 -10.76 -2.16
C ASP A 34 9.79 -10.00 -1.01
N ARG A 35 10.60 -9.25 -0.25
CA ARG A 35 10.11 -8.55 0.93
C ARG A 35 9.16 -7.40 0.59
N LEU A 36 8.29 -7.06 1.53
CA LEU A 36 7.57 -5.80 1.57
C LEU A 36 8.57 -4.65 1.80
N CYS A 37 8.55 -3.65 0.93
CA CYS A 37 9.50 -2.53 0.97
C CYS A 37 8.86 -1.23 1.39
N VAL A 38 7.65 -0.99 0.90
CA VAL A 38 6.91 0.25 1.16
C VAL A 38 5.44 -0.09 1.41
N VAL A 39 4.84 0.62 2.34
CA VAL A 39 3.38 0.71 2.49
C VAL A 39 2.99 2.17 2.37
N GLN A 40 2.12 2.50 1.47
CA GLN A 40 1.58 3.84 1.34
C GLN A 40 0.12 3.90 1.75
N VAL A 41 -0.25 4.96 2.46
CA VAL A 41 -1.61 5.18 2.95
C VAL A 41 -2.05 6.63 2.77
N SER A 42 -3.36 6.84 2.63
CA SER A 42 -3.98 8.16 2.57
C SER A 42 -5.35 8.15 3.22
N SER A 43 -5.65 9.15 4.05
CA SER A 43 -6.97 9.36 4.67
C SER A 43 -7.96 10.07 3.73
N GLY A 44 -7.58 10.37 2.48
CA GLY A 44 -8.44 11.11 1.53
C GLY A 44 -8.44 12.62 1.71
N ASN A 45 -7.62 13.15 2.60
CA ASN A 45 -7.46 14.59 2.84
C ASN A 45 -6.57 15.30 1.80
N GLY A 46 -6.05 14.54 0.82
CA GLY A 46 -5.12 15.02 -0.20
C GLY A 46 -3.66 14.78 0.14
N ASP A 47 -3.36 14.24 1.30
CA ASP A 47 -2.00 13.89 1.72
C ASP A 47 -1.79 12.37 1.65
N ALA A 48 -0.55 11.96 1.38
CA ALA A 48 -0.13 10.57 1.39
C ALA A 48 1.07 10.36 2.33
N HIS A 49 1.04 9.27 3.07
CA HIS A 49 2.12 8.81 3.93
C HIS A 49 2.73 7.56 3.30
N VAL A 50 4.01 7.64 2.94
CA VAL A 50 4.80 6.57 2.36
C VAL A 50 5.73 6.03 3.45
N ILE A 51 5.54 4.80 3.88
CA ILE A 51 6.28 4.18 4.97
C ILE A 51 7.28 3.20 4.38
N GLN A 52 8.57 3.53 4.44
CA GLN A 52 9.64 2.62 4.03
C GLN A 52 9.90 1.60 5.13
N MET A 53 9.66 0.32 4.81
CA MET A 53 9.83 -0.79 5.75
C MET A 53 11.31 -1.07 6.04
N PRO A 54 11.65 -1.49 7.27
CA PRO A 54 13.03 -1.81 7.63
C PRO A 54 13.58 -2.94 6.77
N GLN A 55 14.84 -2.85 6.40
CA GLN A 55 15.56 -3.94 5.75
C GLN A 55 15.80 -5.04 6.79
N ARG A 56 15.29 -6.25 6.55
CA ARG A 56 15.61 -7.39 7.42
C ARG A 56 17.03 -7.86 7.15
N ALA A 57 17.79 -8.10 8.21
CA ALA A 57 19.17 -8.49 8.13
C ALA A 57 19.41 -9.90 7.52
N GLN A 58 18.37 -10.74 7.37
CA GLN A 58 18.55 -12.09 6.80
C GLN A 58 17.36 -12.49 5.89
N PRO A 59 17.64 -12.92 4.64
CA PRO A 59 16.67 -13.62 3.82
C PRO A 59 16.29 -14.96 4.47
N GLY A 60 14.99 -15.28 4.53
CA GLY A 60 14.54 -16.61 4.97
C GLY A 60 14.09 -16.72 6.42
N VAL A 61 14.23 -15.68 7.24
CA VAL A 61 13.58 -15.67 8.55
C VAL A 61 12.11 -15.34 8.33
N SER A 62 11.24 -16.35 8.51
CA SER A 62 9.79 -16.16 8.46
C SER A 62 9.38 -15.06 9.42
N PRO A 63 8.51 -14.13 9.01
CA PRO A 63 7.92 -13.15 9.91
C PRO A 63 7.18 -13.80 11.09
N PHE A 64 6.84 -15.08 10.94
CA PHE A 64 6.17 -15.91 11.95
C PHE A 64 7.12 -16.61 12.95
N ALA A 65 8.44 -16.52 12.76
CA ALA A 65 9.40 -17.13 13.66
C ALA A 65 9.63 -16.23 14.88
N GLY A 66 8.67 -16.20 15.80
CA GLY A 66 8.84 -16.00 17.24
C GLY A 66 9.71 -14.85 17.78
N SER A 67 10.06 -13.85 16.98
CA SER A 67 10.95 -12.77 17.43
C SER A 67 10.30 -11.77 18.40
N GLY A 68 8.99 -11.84 18.61
CA GLY A 68 8.26 -10.93 19.51
C GLY A 68 8.27 -9.45 19.06
N ILE A 69 8.97 -9.12 18.01
CA ILE A 69 9.07 -7.73 17.50
C ILE A 69 8.03 -7.53 16.40
N GLN A 70 7.01 -6.76 16.70
CA GLN A 70 6.06 -6.29 15.70
C GLN A 70 6.69 -5.17 14.89
N LEU A 71 6.77 -5.36 13.56
CA LEU A 71 7.19 -4.31 12.65
C LEU A 71 6.05 -3.31 12.45
N ALA A 72 6.41 -2.01 12.37
CA ALA A 72 5.47 -0.93 12.14
C ALA A 72 4.22 -1.01 13.05
N PRO A 73 4.36 -0.94 14.40
CA PRO A 73 3.25 -1.18 15.33
C PRO A 73 2.10 -0.19 15.16
N ASN A 74 2.36 1.10 14.90
CA ASN A 74 1.31 2.11 14.72
C ASN A 74 0.52 1.87 13.44
N LEU A 75 1.21 1.61 12.33
CA LEU A 75 0.58 1.23 11.07
C LEU A 75 -0.20 -0.08 11.22
N SER A 76 0.43 -1.11 11.80
CA SER A 76 -0.16 -2.44 11.99
C SER A 76 -1.46 -2.38 12.80
N LYS A 77 -1.53 -1.54 13.83
CA LYS A 77 -2.73 -1.31 14.64
C LYS A 77 -3.89 -0.78 13.78
N GLN A 78 -3.63 0.19 12.90
CA GLN A 78 -4.67 0.76 12.04
C GLN A 78 -5.10 -0.20 10.93
N LEU A 79 -4.16 -0.97 10.36
CA LEU A 79 -4.46 -1.99 9.36
C LEU A 79 -5.30 -3.15 9.93
N ALA A 80 -5.04 -3.55 11.18
CA ALA A 80 -5.75 -4.66 11.83
C ALA A 80 -7.17 -4.28 12.28
N ASP A 81 -7.48 -2.99 12.42
CA ASP A 81 -8.76 -2.52 12.93
C ASP A 81 -9.92 -2.89 11.97
N PRO A 82 -10.84 -3.79 12.36
CA PRO A 82 -11.94 -4.21 11.50
C PRO A 82 -13.02 -3.14 11.34
N SER A 83 -13.04 -2.12 12.17
CA SER A 83 -14.00 -1.01 12.06
C SER A 83 -13.63 -0.03 10.94
N ARG A 84 -12.37 -0.02 10.50
CA ARG A 84 -11.86 0.86 9.45
C ARG A 84 -11.93 0.21 8.08
N LEU A 85 -12.48 0.92 7.11
CA LEU A 85 -12.54 0.48 5.72
C LEU A 85 -11.21 0.79 5.01
N LYS A 86 -10.60 -0.22 4.39
CA LYS A 86 -9.39 -0.11 3.58
C LYS A 86 -9.77 -0.07 2.10
N LEU A 87 -9.51 1.04 1.43
CA LEU A 87 -9.67 1.18 -0.01
C LEU A 87 -8.39 0.71 -0.71
N MET A 88 -8.52 -0.21 -1.65
CA MET A 88 -7.38 -0.82 -2.33
C MET A 88 -7.69 -1.01 -3.82
N HIS A 89 -6.63 -1.08 -4.62
CA HIS A 89 -6.75 -1.47 -6.02
C HIS A 89 -6.03 -2.79 -6.27
N PHE A 90 -6.77 -3.87 -6.59
CA PHE A 90 -6.24 -5.23 -6.73
C PHE A 90 -5.74 -5.84 -5.41
N ALA A 91 -6.44 -5.60 -4.35
CA ALA A 91 -6.13 -5.86 -2.94
C ALA A 91 -5.51 -7.23 -2.58
N ARG A 92 -5.71 -8.27 -3.41
CA ARG A 92 -5.28 -9.64 -3.09
C ARG A 92 -3.79 -9.75 -2.78
N PHE A 93 -2.95 -9.09 -3.57
CA PHE A 93 -1.50 -9.15 -3.41
C PHE A 93 -1.05 -8.40 -2.16
N ASP A 94 -1.59 -7.21 -1.95
CA ASP A 94 -1.25 -6.33 -0.82
C ASP A 94 -1.67 -6.96 0.52
N ILE A 95 -2.87 -7.55 0.59
CA ILE A 95 -3.33 -8.29 1.78
C ILE A 95 -2.34 -9.43 2.09
N ALA A 96 -1.92 -10.18 1.08
CA ALA A 96 -0.98 -11.27 1.26
C ALA A 96 0.41 -10.79 1.68
N SER A 97 0.90 -9.68 1.09
CA SER A 97 2.20 -9.08 1.42
C SER A 97 2.22 -8.54 2.85
N VAL A 98 1.19 -7.80 3.26
CA VAL A 98 1.04 -7.28 4.63
C VAL A 98 0.94 -8.43 5.63
N TYR A 99 0.14 -9.46 5.34
CA TYR A 99 0.03 -10.62 6.21
C TYR A 99 1.37 -11.38 6.34
N ALA A 100 2.03 -11.65 5.21
CA ALA A 100 3.30 -12.36 5.20
C ALA A 100 4.43 -11.60 5.90
N TYR A 101 4.42 -10.27 5.87
CA TYR A 101 5.53 -9.46 6.35
C TYR A 101 5.28 -8.81 7.72
N LEU A 102 4.08 -8.30 7.98
CA LEU A 102 3.69 -7.65 9.23
C LEU A 102 2.89 -8.58 10.15
N GLY A 103 2.40 -9.73 9.67
CA GLY A 103 1.54 -10.63 10.43
C GLY A 103 0.12 -10.10 10.62
N VAL A 104 -0.27 -9.07 9.89
CA VAL A 104 -1.58 -8.41 10.02
C VAL A 104 -2.54 -8.93 8.96
N LEU A 105 -3.64 -9.54 9.38
CA LEU A 105 -4.75 -9.87 8.50
C LEU A 105 -5.69 -8.67 8.38
N MET A 106 -5.62 -7.98 7.26
CA MET A 106 -6.54 -6.88 6.97
C MET A 106 -7.93 -7.41 6.64
N THR A 107 -8.93 -6.90 7.34
CA THR A 107 -10.36 -7.13 7.08
C THR A 107 -11.04 -5.81 6.71
N ASN A 108 -12.32 -5.86 6.34
CA ASN A 108 -13.08 -4.69 5.88
C ASN A 108 -12.36 -3.94 4.74
N VAL A 109 -12.16 -4.66 3.62
CA VAL A 109 -11.45 -4.18 2.43
C VAL A 109 -12.43 -3.96 1.29
N TYR A 110 -12.34 -2.81 0.63
CA TYR A 110 -13.01 -2.52 -0.63
C TYR A 110 -11.99 -2.48 -1.76
N CYS A 111 -12.16 -3.34 -2.75
CA CYS A 111 -11.27 -3.41 -3.90
C CYS A 111 -11.88 -2.76 -5.14
N THR A 112 -11.38 -1.59 -5.53
CA THR A 112 -11.87 -0.81 -6.67
C THR A 112 -11.75 -1.56 -8.00
N LYS A 113 -10.73 -2.43 -8.18
CA LYS A 113 -10.61 -3.27 -9.37
C LYS A 113 -11.70 -4.33 -9.46
N LEU A 114 -12.06 -4.98 -8.34
CA LEU A 114 -13.16 -5.94 -8.32
C LEU A 114 -14.50 -5.23 -8.56
N ALA A 115 -14.74 -4.11 -7.89
CA ALA A 115 -15.93 -3.30 -8.12
C ALA A 115 -16.06 -2.89 -9.60
N SER A 116 -14.98 -2.39 -10.20
CA SER A 116 -14.95 -2.05 -11.62
C SER A 116 -15.28 -3.25 -12.52
N ARG A 117 -14.75 -4.44 -12.22
CA ARG A 117 -15.04 -5.65 -12.99
C ARG A 117 -16.49 -6.09 -12.88
N MET A 118 -17.11 -5.91 -11.73
CA MET A 118 -18.50 -6.31 -11.50
C MET A 118 -19.50 -5.40 -12.22
N ILE A 119 -19.22 -4.10 -12.33
CA ILE A 119 -20.16 -3.12 -12.89
C ILE A 119 -19.84 -2.70 -14.32
N ARG A 120 -18.60 -2.87 -14.79
CA ARG A 120 -18.13 -2.44 -16.12
C ARG A 120 -17.81 -3.65 -17.00
N THR A 121 -18.85 -4.41 -17.36
CA THR A 121 -18.71 -5.67 -18.11
C THR A 121 -18.38 -5.49 -19.60
N SER A 122 -18.46 -4.26 -20.12
CA SER A 122 -18.21 -3.93 -21.53
C SER A 122 -16.76 -3.58 -21.87
N THR A 123 -15.84 -3.64 -20.89
CA THR A 123 -14.43 -3.26 -21.06
C THR A 123 -13.51 -4.14 -20.24
N ASP A 124 -12.27 -4.30 -20.69
CA ASP A 124 -11.17 -4.94 -19.93
C ASP A 124 -10.27 -3.91 -19.21
N ARG A 125 -10.60 -2.61 -19.30
CA ARG A 125 -9.82 -1.52 -18.69
C ARG A 125 -10.19 -1.32 -17.22
N HIS A 126 -9.64 -2.15 -16.35
CA HIS A 126 -9.88 -2.13 -14.91
C HIS A 126 -8.63 -1.77 -14.10
N GLY A 127 -7.56 -1.29 -14.73
CA GLY A 127 -6.35 -0.82 -14.06
C GLY A 127 -6.58 0.52 -13.38
N LEU A 128 -5.87 0.82 -12.28
CA LEU A 128 -6.01 2.09 -11.54
C LEU A 128 -5.82 3.30 -12.48
N ARG A 129 -4.78 3.27 -13.30
CA ARG A 129 -4.54 4.31 -14.30
C ARG A 129 -5.72 4.54 -15.25
N ASP A 130 -6.33 3.43 -15.73
CA ASP A 130 -7.46 3.54 -16.65
C ASP A 130 -8.68 4.15 -15.95
N LEU A 131 -8.94 3.75 -14.69
CA LEU A 131 -10.03 4.30 -13.88
C LEU A 131 -9.80 5.78 -13.57
N CYS A 132 -8.61 6.16 -13.13
CA CYS A 132 -8.28 7.55 -12.84
C CYS A 132 -8.38 8.44 -14.10
N LYS A 133 -7.91 7.94 -15.23
CA LYS A 133 -8.03 8.68 -16.50
C LYS A 133 -9.48 8.87 -16.91
N GLU A 134 -10.30 7.81 -16.81
CA GLU A 134 -11.68 7.82 -17.28
C GLU A 134 -12.62 8.61 -16.35
N PHE A 135 -12.49 8.43 -15.03
CA PHE A 135 -13.42 9.03 -14.08
C PHE A 135 -12.94 10.37 -13.50
N LEU A 136 -11.64 10.56 -13.36
CA LEU A 136 -11.06 11.72 -12.70
C LEU A 136 -10.31 12.65 -13.67
N SER A 137 -10.11 12.24 -14.93
CA SER A 137 -9.25 12.94 -15.91
C SER A 137 -7.80 13.11 -15.43
N VAL A 138 -7.32 12.18 -14.57
CA VAL A 138 -5.97 12.17 -14.01
C VAL A 138 -5.13 11.10 -14.69
N GLU A 139 -3.92 11.45 -15.12
CA GLU A 139 -2.95 10.51 -15.66
C GLU A 139 -1.93 10.12 -14.58
N ILE A 140 -1.95 8.84 -14.16
CA ILE A 140 -0.96 8.27 -13.25
C ILE A 140 0.21 7.72 -14.06
N SER A 141 1.44 8.07 -13.66
CA SER A 141 2.67 7.53 -14.24
C SER A 141 2.84 6.06 -13.85
N LYS A 142 3.50 5.26 -14.69
CA LYS A 142 3.94 3.89 -14.36
C LYS A 142 5.47 3.74 -14.36
N VAL A 143 6.19 4.84 -14.45
CA VAL A 143 7.65 4.82 -14.66
C VAL A 143 8.37 4.13 -13.52
N GLN A 144 7.90 4.29 -12.29
CA GLN A 144 8.55 3.72 -11.10
C GLN A 144 8.04 2.33 -10.70
N GLN A 145 7.04 1.79 -11.39
CA GLN A 145 6.42 0.48 -11.05
C GLN A 145 7.44 -0.68 -10.92
N THR A 146 8.54 -0.63 -11.69
CA THR A 146 9.59 -1.65 -11.69
C THR A 146 10.91 -1.13 -11.14
N SER A 147 10.89 -0.05 -10.37
CA SER A 147 12.10 0.49 -9.74
C SER A 147 12.58 -0.37 -8.58
N ASP A 148 13.81 -0.13 -8.12
CA ASP A 148 14.35 -0.83 -6.94
C ASP A 148 13.73 -0.29 -5.65
N TRP A 149 12.61 -0.89 -5.23
CA TRP A 149 11.95 -0.56 -3.97
C TRP A 149 12.74 -1.02 -2.74
N GLY A 150 13.70 -1.92 -2.93
CA GLY A 150 14.60 -2.41 -1.88
C GLY A 150 15.77 -1.49 -1.57
N ALA A 151 15.94 -0.38 -2.28
CA ALA A 151 17.00 0.58 -2.06
C ALA A 151 17.01 1.12 -0.62
N PRO A 152 18.21 1.45 -0.06
CA PRO A 152 18.31 2.03 1.28
C PRO A 152 17.55 3.35 1.43
N GLU A 153 17.55 4.15 0.38
CA GLU A 153 16.86 5.44 0.31
C GLU A 153 15.98 5.48 -0.94
N LEU A 154 14.75 5.92 -0.78
CA LEU A 154 13.83 6.12 -1.90
C LEU A 154 14.07 7.49 -2.53
N SER A 155 14.05 7.54 -3.86
CA SER A 155 14.07 8.82 -4.58
C SER A 155 12.74 9.56 -4.41
N LYS A 156 12.78 10.87 -4.66
CA LYS A 156 11.55 11.67 -4.65
C LYS A 156 10.52 11.15 -5.65
N GLU A 157 10.96 10.71 -6.82
CA GLU A 157 10.11 10.17 -7.88
C GLU A 157 9.44 8.85 -7.45
N GLN A 158 10.14 8.00 -6.66
CA GLN A 158 9.55 6.80 -6.07
C GLN A 158 8.50 7.16 -5.01
N VAL A 159 8.78 8.11 -4.14
CA VAL A 159 7.82 8.58 -3.13
C VAL A 159 6.57 9.17 -3.79
N ASP A 160 6.73 10.02 -4.81
CA ASP A 160 5.62 10.62 -5.54
C ASP A 160 4.80 9.58 -6.31
N TYR A 161 5.45 8.55 -6.86
CA TYR A 161 4.78 7.43 -7.49
C TYR A 161 3.93 6.64 -6.48
N ALA A 162 4.54 6.16 -5.39
CA ALA A 162 3.85 5.40 -4.35
C ALA A 162 2.65 6.18 -3.77
N ALA A 163 2.81 7.49 -3.54
CA ALA A 163 1.74 8.36 -3.11
C ALA A 163 0.58 8.41 -4.12
N SER A 164 0.87 8.40 -5.43
CA SER A 164 -0.16 8.49 -6.46
C SER A 164 -1.10 7.29 -6.48
N ASP A 165 -0.66 6.11 -6.03
CA ASP A 165 -1.47 4.89 -6.03
C ASP A 165 -2.55 4.89 -4.93
N VAL A 166 -2.44 5.76 -3.92
CA VAL A 166 -3.43 5.89 -2.83
C VAL A 166 -4.25 7.18 -2.86
N LEU A 167 -3.73 8.26 -3.45
CA LEU A 167 -4.37 9.58 -3.42
C LEU A 167 -5.74 9.62 -4.12
N TYR A 168 -5.97 8.74 -5.08
CA TYR A 168 -7.17 8.77 -5.93
C TYR A 168 -8.19 7.68 -5.58
N LEU A 169 -7.94 6.82 -4.59
CA LEU A 169 -8.85 5.72 -4.26
C LEU A 169 -10.12 6.14 -3.53
N HIS A 170 -10.17 7.36 -2.99
CA HIS A 170 -11.34 7.91 -2.30
C HIS A 170 -12.39 8.52 -3.24
N TRP A 171 -12.06 8.71 -4.50
CA TRP A 171 -12.91 9.32 -5.54
C TRP A 171 -13.48 8.24 -6.49
#